data_214e7a75b02e3803de90659ee5d24e99
#
_entry.id   214e7a75b02e3803de90659ee5d24e99
#
_cell.length_a   1.000
_cell.length_b   1.000
_cell.length_c   1.000
_cell.angle_alpha   90.00
_cell.angle_beta   90.00
_cell.angle_gamma   90.00
#
_symmetry.space_group_name_H-M   'P 1'
#
loop_
_entity.id
_entity.type
_entity.pdbx_description
1 polymer ?
#
loop_
_entity_poly.entity_id
_entity_poly.type
_entity_poly.pdbx_seq_one_letter_code
_entity_poly.pdbx_strand_id
1 'polypeptide(L)'
;GGSFVSRYQKRENLVFKIPQNVSAYAGRLNLNHGKWSYYGEYAYKINDPANVLAASEMNYASGNAFTQNITFSKKGFGIIAEMHRVDNMTFKSDRDRDGKAYLINYIPTLSKPHAYSLLALYPCATQSNGEFGVQFDIFYKFQKGSLLGGKYGTKTTLNYSRINGLNNGSSFLNDNTQHTPKFISLDEELYFSDLNLTINKKINKKIKINLVMASQIYNRDFLEGHVPGDY
;
A
#
# COMPACT_ATOMS: atom_id res chain seq x y z
N GLY A 1 12.56 17.12 2.46
CA GLY A 1 13.20 16.52 3.65
C GLY A 1 13.93 15.24 3.29
N GLY A 2 14.78 14.78 4.21
CA GLY A 2 15.51 13.53 4.09
C GLY A 2 15.55 12.79 5.42
N SER A 3 15.71 11.47 5.39
CA SER A 3 15.95 10.65 6.58
C SER A 3 16.96 9.55 6.29
N PHE A 4 17.61 9.13 7.34
CA PHE A 4 18.59 8.06 7.35
C PHE A 4 18.34 7.17 8.56
N VAL A 5 18.31 5.87 8.34
CA VAL A 5 18.20 4.86 9.39
C VAL A 5 19.26 3.81 9.16
N SER A 6 19.94 3.41 10.22
CA SER A 6 20.93 2.31 10.17
C SER A 6 20.63 1.31 11.27
N ARG A 7 20.65 0.04 10.92
CA ARG A 7 20.52 -1.05 11.85
C ARG A 7 21.84 -1.80 11.97
N TYR A 8 22.28 -2.01 13.18
CA TYR A 8 23.41 -2.86 13.49
C TYR A 8 22.92 -4.14 14.18
N GLN A 9 23.32 -5.31 13.68
CA GLN A 9 23.08 -6.60 14.29
C GLN A 9 24.37 -7.40 14.27
N LYS A 10 24.79 -7.88 15.45
CA LYS A 10 25.99 -8.71 15.56
C LYS A 10 25.83 -9.97 14.73
N ARG A 11 26.92 -10.39 14.09
CA ARG A 11 26.93 -11.61 13.28
C ARG A 11 26.95 -12.82 14.19
N GLU A 12 25.88 -13.59 14.20
CA GLU A 12 25.77 -14.84 14.98
C GLU A 12 25.77 -16.08 14.08
N ASN A 13 25.42 -15.91 12.79
CA ASN A 13 25.35 -17.00 11.83
C ASN A 13 26.69 -17.13 11.07
N LEU A 14 27.34 -18.31 11.17
CA LEU A 14 28.61 -18.60 10.51
C LEU A 14 28.44 -19.15 9.08
N VAL A 15 27.22 -19.57 8.71
CA VAL A 15 26.93 -20.18 7.41
C VAL A 15 26.77 -19.12 6.33
N PHE A 16 26.12 -18.01 6.64
CA PHE A 16 25.83 -16.95 5.67
C PHE A 16 26.66 -15.69 5.96
N LYS A 17 27.16 -15.06 4.88
CA LYS A 17 27.81 -13.73 4.96
C LYS A 17 26.72 -12.65 5.13
N ILE A 18 26.34 -12.39 6.36
CA ILE A 18 25.31 -11.41 6.68
C ILE A 18 25.96 -10.07 7.00
N PRO A 19 25.57 -8.93 6.35
CA PRO A 19 26.09 -7.63 6.70
C PRO A 19 25.64 -7.26 8.12
N GLN A 20 26.59 -6.83 8.96
CA GLN A 20 26.29 -6.41 10.33
C GLN A 20 25.53 -5.09 10.36
N ASN A 21 25.77 -4.25 9.39
CA ASN A 21 25.17 -2.94 9.28
C ASN A 21 24.39 -2.81 7.97
N VAL A 22 23.11 -2.45 8.08
CA VAL A 22 22.22 -2.18 6.94
C VAL A 22 21.60 -0.82 7.11
N SER A 23 21.66 -0.01 6.08
CA SER A 23 21.18 1.37 6.10
C SER A 23 20.04 1.56 5.10
N ALA A 24 19.15 2.48 5.42
CA ALA A 24 18.10 2.95 4.53
C ALA A 24 18.08 4.49 4.49
N TYR A 25 17.82 5.02 3.33
CA TYR A 25 17.76 6.45 3.03
C TYR A 25 16.38 6.77 2.48
N ALA A 26 15.85 7.94 2.81
CA ALA A 26 14.64 8.43 2.17
C ALA A 26 14.72 9.93 1.87
N GLY A 27 14.16 10.32 0.72
CA GLY A 27 13.98 11.69 0.30
C GLY A 27 12.49 12.01 0.15
N ARG A 28 12.06 13.20 0.59
CA ARG A 28 10.66 13.65 0.57
C ARG A 28 10.52 15.00 -0.06
N LEU A 29 9.45 15.15 -0.86
CA LEU A 29 9.06 16.40 -1.48
C LEU A 29 7.60 16.69 -1.13
N ASN A 30 7.32 17.92 -0.69
CA ASN A 30 5.98 18.42 -0.45
C ASN A 30 5.82 19.76 -1.16
N LEU A 31 4.86 19.85 -2.07
CA LEU A 31 4.57 21.03 -2.87
C LEU A 31 3.09 21.40 -2.72
N ASN A 32 2.82 22.66 -2.41
CA ASN A 32 1.47 23.19 -2.32
C ASN A 32 1.34 24.41 -3.24
N HIS A 33 0.37 24.37 -4.14
CA HIS A 33 0.11 25.48 -5.04
C HIS A 33 -1.40 25.65 -5.27
N GLY A 34 -1.96 26.71 -4.71
CA GLY A 34 -3.38 27.04 -4.84
C GLY A 34 -4.29 25.94 -4.31
N LYS A 35 -4.94 25.20 -5.22
CA LYS A 35 -5.87 24.10 -4.91
C LYS A 35 -5.22 22.73 -4.99
N TRP A 36 -3.95 22.66 -5.33
CA TRP A 36 -3.18 21.46 -5.52
C TRP A 36 -2.18 21.24 -4.39
N SER A 37 -2.07 20.01 -3.95
CA SER A 37 -1.02 19.54 -3.05
C SER A 37 -0.42 18.28 -3.65
N TYR A 38 0.90 18.19 -3.60
CA TYR A 38 1.68 17.01 -4.00
C TYR A 38 2.57 16.60 -2.85
N TYR A 39 2.58 15.32 -2.54
CA TYR A 39 3.56 14.68 -1.68
C TYR A 39 4.20 13.52 -2.42
N GLY A 40 5.51 13.40 -2.33
CA GLY A 40 6.27 12.27 -2.85
C GLY A 40 7.39 11.88 -1.90
N GLU A 41 7.58 10.57 -1.71
CA GLU A 41 8.69 10.01 -0.94
C GLU A 41 9.30 8.84 -1.70
N TYR A 42 10.62 8.83 -1.78
CA TYR A 42 11.40 7.70 -2.28
C TYR A 42 12.34 7.22 -1.19
N ALA A 43 12.27 5.93 -0.87
CA ALA A 43 13.14 5.26 0.07
C ALA A 43 13.97 4.18 -0.63
N TYR A 44 15.22 4.05 -0.21
CA TYR A 44 16.15 3.03 -0.70
C TYR A 44 16.82 2.34 0.48
N LYS A 45 16.75 1.02 0.51
CA LYS A 45 17.42 0.17 1.48
C LYS A 45 18.61 -0.50 0.83
N ILE A 46 19.77 -0.36 1.44
CA ILE A 46 20.97 -1.06 1.01
C ILE A 46 20.74 -2.56 1.18
N ASN A 47 21.39 -3.32 0.33
CA ASN A 47 21.48 -4.76 0.29
C ASN A 47 21.39 -5.40 1.69
N ASP A 48 20.26 -6.00 1.98
CA ASP A 48 19.99 -6.76 3.19
C ASP A 48 19.46 -8.14 2.79
N PRO A 49 20.08 -9.23 3.27
CA PRO A 49 19.55 -10.55 2.96
C PRO A 49 18.11 -10.65 3.46
N ALA A 50 17.18 -10.75 2.54
CA ALA A 50 15.80 -11.01 2.85
C ALA A 50 15.63 -12.52 3.04
N ASN A 51 15.03 -12.91 4.15
CA ASN A 51 14.57 -14.27 4.33
C ASN A 51 13.34 -14.45 3.42
N VAL A 52 13.56 -15.05 2.26
CA VAL A 52 12.47 -15.47 1.38
C VAL A 52 11.86 -16.72 2.03
N LEU A 53 10.63 -16.64 2.47
CA LEU A 53 9.85 -17.77 2.97
C LEU A 53 10.06 -18.98 2.05
N ALA A 54 10.55 -20.08 2.60
CA ALA A 54 10.80 -21.36 1.94
C ALA A 54 12.05 -21.50 1.05
N ALA A 55 12.91 -20.50 0.90
CA ALA A 55 14.18 -20.71 0.23
C ALA A 55 15.30 -20.93 1.24
N SER A 56 16.09 -22.00 1.07
CA SER A 56 17.31 -22.27 1.84
C SER A 56 18.43 -21.27 1.54
N GLU A 57 18.19 -20.28 0.67
CA GLU A 57 19.17 -19.31 0.20
C GLU A 57 18.74 -17.88 0.57
N MET A 58 19.65 -17.12 1.15
CA MET A 58 19.45 -15.70 1.41
C MET A 58 19.70 -14.89 0.14
N ASN A 59 18.70 -14.12 -0.28
CA ASN A 59 18.87 -13.22 -1.42
C ASN A 59 19.40 -11.87 -0.96
N TYR A 60 20.56 -11.47 -1.51
CA TYR A 60 21.20 -10.18 -1.26
C TYR A 60 20.68 -9.15 -2.28
N ALA A 61 19.55 -8.57 -2.01
CA ALA A 61 18.97 -7.54 -2.88
C ALA A 61 18.76 -6.22 -2.13
N SER A 62 18.98 -5.12 -2.82
CA SER A 62 18.56 -3.80 -2.36
C SER A 62 17.05 -3.68 -2.41
N GLY A 63 16.49 -2.84 -1.55
CA GLY A 63 15.07 -2.55 -1.55
C GLY A 63 14.79 -1.09 -1.92
N ASN A 64 13.63 -0.85 -2.49
CA ASN A 64 13.15 0.51 -2.73
C ASN A 64 11.65 0.63 -2.53
N ALA A 65 11.22 1.80 -2.10
CA ALA A 65 9.81 2.15 -2.02
C ALA A 65 9.60 3.56 -2.57
N PHE A 66 8.52 3.73 -3.30
CA PHE A 66 8.09 5.02 -3.80
C PHE A 66 6.62 5.22 -3.44
N THR A 67 6.30 6.33 -2.82
CA THR A 67 4.92 6.73 -2.51
C THR A 67 4.67 8.12 -3.03
N GLN A 68 3.48 8.36 -3.57
CA GLN A 68 3.05 9.69 -3.94
C GLN A 68 1.57 9.90 -3.68
N ASN A 69 1.21 11.15 -3.41
CA ASN A 69 -0.15 11.60 -3.22
C ASN A 69 -0.33 12.94 -3.96
N ILE A 70 -1.37 13.03 -4.77
CA ILE A 70 -1.78 14.25 -5.46
C ILE A 70 -3.19 14.57 -4.99
N THR A 71 -3.37 15.74 -4.43
CA THR A 71 -4.67 16.21 -3.95
C THR A 71 -5.09 17.48 -4.69
N PHE A 72 -6.34 17.48 -5.18
CA PHE A 72 -7.02 18.68 -5.65
C PHE A 72 -8.23 18.96 -4.76
N SER A 73 -8.37 20.18 -4.26
CA SER A 73 -9.46 20.54 -3.35
C SER A 73 -10.05 21.91 -3.70
N LYS A 74 -11.38 21.94 -3.84
CA LYS A 74 -12.16 23.17 -3.91
C LYS A 74 -13.48 23.01 -3.15
N LYS A 75 -14.18 24.11 -2.89
CA LYS A 75 -15.45 24.08 -2.16
C LYS A 75 -16.44 23.07 -2.77
N GLY A 76 -16.75 22.03 -2.00
CA GLY A 76 -17.71 20.99 -2.38
C GLY A 76 -17.19 19.91 -3.33
N PHE A 77 -15.91 19.93 -3.70
CA PHE A 77 -15.30 18.92 -4.57
C PHE A 77 -13.84 18.68 -4.18
N GLY A 78 -13.41 17.42 -4.19
CA GLY A 78 -12.03 17.04 -3.97
C GLY A 78 -11.71 15.75 -4.70
N ILE A 79 -10.45 15.61 -5.11
CA ILE A 79 -9.88 14.39 -5.68
C ILE A 79 -8.56 14.14 -4.96
N ILE A 80 -8.31 12.90 -4.60
CA ILE A 80 -7.03 12.40 -4.12
C ILE A 80 -6.63 11.25 -5.04
N ALA A 81 -5.42 11.28 -5.53
CA ALA A 81 -4.81 10.19 -6.28
C ALA A 81 -3.54 9.77 -5.56
N GLU A 82 -3.45 8.50 -5.22
CA GLU A 82 -2.33 7.92 -4.51
C GLU A 82 -1.74 6.77 -5.31
N MET A 83 -0.43 6.61 -5.22
CA MET A 83 0.28 5.49 -5.80
C MET A 83 1.41 5.10 -4.85
N HIS A 84 1.64 3.81 -4.70
CA HIS A 84 2.87 3.33 -4.12
C HIS A 84 3.44 2.15 -4.91
N ARG A 85 4.75 2.01 -4.84
CA ARG A 85 5.52 0.87 -5.26
C ARG A 85 6.45 0.46 -4.13
N VAL A 86 6.46 -0.81 -3.82
CA VAL A 86 7.31 -1.38 -2.78
C VAL A 86 8.01 -2.60 -3.36
N ASP A 87 9.32 -2.67 -3.18
CA ASP A 87 10.15 -3.75 -3.68
C ASP A 87 11.23 -4.06 -2.66
N ASN A 88 11.23 -5.28 -2.14
CA ASN A 88 12.19 -5.80 -1.16
C ASN A 88 12.46 -4.87 0.05
N MET A 89 11.40 -4.30 0.63
CA MET A 89 11.49 -3.35 1.75
C MET A 89 11.25 -3.99 3.12
N THR A 90 11.42 -5.29 3.25
CA THR A 90 11.45 -5.91 4.58
C THR A 90 12.68 -5.43 5.33
N PHE A 91 12.49 -4.66 6.40
CA PHE A 91 13.55 -4.10 7.22
C PHE A 91 13.21 -4.30 8.70
N LYS A 92 13.93 -5.21 9.36
CA LYS A 92 13.68 -5.61 10.74
C LYS A 92 14.83 -5.19 11.64
N SER A 93 14.54 -4.89 12.91
CA SER A 93 15.57 -4.68 13.93
C SER A 93 16.32 -5.96 14.27
N ASP A 94 15.63 -7.09 14.25
CA ASP A 94 16.19 -8.44 14.36
C ASP A 94 15.77 -9.24 13.11
N ARG A 95 16.76 -9.60 12.26
CA ARG A 95 16.47 -10.28 10.98
C ARG A 95 16.14 -11.76 11.15
N ASP A 96 16.51 -12.35 12.28
CA ASP A 96 16.30 -13.79 12.54
C ASP A 96 14.87 -14.08 13.01
N ARG A 97 14.04 -13.03 13.20
CA ARG A 97 12.65 -13.18 13.61
C ARG A 97 11.73 -13.39 12.43
N ASP A 98 10.79 -14.29 12.61
CA ASP A 98 9.80 -14.67 11.60
C ASP A 98 8.71 -13.61 11.40
N GLY A 99 8.07 -13.68 10.23
CA GLY A 99 6.91 -12.89 9.87
C GLY A 99 7.16 -11.37 9.89
N LYS A 100 6.18 -10.61 10.37
CA LYS A 100 6.23 -9.14 10.47
C LYS A 100 6.74 -8.63 11.82
N ALA A 101 7.25 -9.53 12.68
CA ALA A 101 7.81 -9.13 13.96
C ALA A 101 9.06 -8.24 13.75
N TYR A 102 9.20 -7.25 14.61
CA TYR A 102 10.36 -6.35 14.64
C TYR A 102 10.60 -5.52 13.37
N LEU A 103 9.60 -5.33 12.52
CA LEU A 103 9.70 -4.37 11.41
C LEU A 103 9.96 -2.96 11.95
N ILE A 104 10.96 -2.28 11.40
CA ILE A 104 11.32 -0.90 11.74
C ILE A 104 10.96 0.10 10.65
N ASN A 105 10.47 -0.37 9.52
CA ASN A 105 9.86 0.46 8.48
C ASN A 105 8.34 0.33 8.52
N TYR A 106 7.66 1.40 8.20
CA TYR A 106 6.22 1.44 8.05
C TYR A 106 5.86 1.88 6.64
N ILE A 107 5.12 1.04 5.94
CA ILE A 107 4.57 1.35 4.63
C ILE A 107 3.05 1.26 4.76
N PRO A 108 2.33 2.40 4.68
CA PRO A 108 0.88 2.41 4.82
C PRO A 108 0.24 1.59 3.70
N THR A 109 -0.80 0.86 4.04
CA THR A 109 -1.60 0.16 3.04
C THR A 109 -2.36 1.15 2.17
N LEU A 110 -2.46 0.84 0.88
CA LEU A 110 -3.20 1.63 -0.09
C LEU A 110 -4.63 1.10 -0.23
N SER A 111 -5.36 1.12 0.86
CA SER A 111 -6.75 0.70 0.90
C SER A 111 -7.52 1.53 1.92
N LYS A 112 -8.79 1.79 1.61
CA LYS A 112 -9.66 2.51 2.54
C LYS A 112 -10.06 1.60 3.71
N PRO A 113 -9.86 2.01 4.97
CA PRO A 113 -10.39 1.28 6.11
C PRO A 113 -11.93 1.35 6.12
N HIS A 114 -12.57 0.19 6.21
CA HIS A 114 -14.02 0.09 6.28
C HIS A 114 -14.52 0.02 7.72
N ALA A 115 -15.62 0.75 8.01
CA ALA A 115 -16.25 0.75 9.32
C ALA A 115 -17.27 -0.38 9.50
N TYR A 116 -17.70 -1.01 8.41
CA TYR A 116 -18.68 -2.11 8.43
C TYR A 116 -17.97 -3.45 8.47
N SER A 117 -18.39 -4.33 9.38
CA SER A 117 -17.71 -5.61 9.66
C SER A 117 -17.54 -6.49 8.43
N LEU A 118 -18.54 -6.59 7.56
CA LEU A 118 -18.44 -7.40 6.32
C LEU A 118 -17.33 -6.94 5.38
N LEU A 119 -17.13 -5.62 5.27
CA LEU A 119 -16.09 -5.05 4.41
C LEU A 119 -14.71 -5.00 5.09
N ALA A 120 -14.69 -5.11 6.42
CA ALA A 120 -13.47 -5.07 7.22
C ALA A 120 -12.88 -6.46 7.49
N LEU A 121 -13.53 -7.55 7.02
CA LEU A 121 -13.06 -8.92 7.23
C LEU A 121 -11.73 -9.21 6.56
N TYR A 122 -11.46 -8.61 5.41
CA TYR A 122 -10.27 -8.84 4.61
C TYR A 122 -9.49 -7.54 4.42
N PRO A 123 -8.77 -7.07 5.45
CA PRO A 123 -7.95 -5.87 5.35
C PRO A 123 -6.72 -6.16 4.49
N CYS A 124 -6.47 -5.32 3.49
CA CYS A 124 -5.27 -5.43 2.70
C CYS A 124 -4.06 -4.96 3.51
N ALA A 125 -3.08 -5.83 3.68
CA ALA A 125 -1.79 -5.50 4.28
C ALA A 125 -0.73 -5.33 3.19
N THR A 126 0.08 -4.29 3.30
CA THR A 126 1.19 -4.02 2.37
C THR A 126 2.15 -5.20 2.29
N GLN A 127 2.46 -5.62 1.07
CA GLN A 127 3.43 -6.66 0.78
C GLN A 127 4.82 -6.03 0.61
N SER A 128 5.64 -6.11 1.64
CA SER A 128 6.96 -5.48 1.67
C SER A 128 7.94 -6.05 0.64
N ASN A 129 7.68 -7.24 0.12
CA ASN A 129 8.55 -7.91 -0.84
C ASN A 129 8.25 -7.57 -2.30
N GLY A 130 7.06 -7.06 -2.60
CA GLY A 130 6.73 -6.62 -3.95
C GLY A 130 5.27 -6.31 -4.13
N GLU A 131 4.92 -5.03 -4.23
CA GLU A 131 3.59 -4.60 -4.67
C GLU A 131 3.62 -3.25 -5.38
N PHE A 132 2.67 -3.07 -6.27
CA PHE A 132 2.34 -1.82 -6.90
C PHE A 132 0.86 -1.52 -6.70
N GLY A 133 0.55 -0.35 -6.17
CA GLY A 133 -0.82 0.03 -5.88
C GLY A 133 -1.18 1.43 -6.34
N VAL A 134 -2.45 1.60 -6.68
CA VAL A 134 -3.07 2.91 -6.96
C VAL A 134 -4.37 3.05 -6.20
N GLN A 135 -4.66 4.25 -5.73
CA GLN A 135 -5.93 4.58 -5.10
C GLN A 135 -6.44 5.94 -5.58
N PHE A 136 -7.73 6.03 -5.74
CA PHE A 136 -8.41 7.27 -6.10
C PHE A 136 -9.59 7.49 -5.17
N ASP A 137 -9.69 8.71 -4.62
CA ASP A 137 -10.82 9.19 -3.86
C ASP A 137 -11.42 10.41 -4.52
N ILE A 138 -12.73 10.40 -4.74
CA ILE A 138 -13.48 11.54 -5.29
C ILE A 138 -14.56 11.91 -4.29
N PHE A 139 -14.52 13.16 -3.82
CA PHE A 139 -15.48 13.71 -2.88
C PHE A 139 -16.34 14.75 -3.61
N TYR A 140 -17.65 14.61 -3.54
CA TYR A 140 -18.57 15.58 -4.11
C TYR A 140 -19.69 15.90 -3.16
N LYS A 141 -20.00 17.20 -3.04
CA LYS A 141 -21.13 17.68 -2.26
C LYS A 141 -22.13 18.38 -3.18
N PHE A 142 -23.26 17.71 -3.45
CA PHE A 142 -24.39 18.30 -4.12
C PHE A 142 -24.97 19.43 -3.29
N GLN A 143 -25.16 20.59 -3.91
CA GLN A 143 -25.64 21.79 -3.24
C GLN A 143 -27.08 21.61 -2.74
N LYS A 144 -27.42 22.33 -1.68
CA LYS A 144 -28.80 22.44 -1.21
C LYS A 144 -29.67 23.06 -2.31
N GLY A 145 -30.89 22.55 -2.46
CA GLY A 145 -31.85 23.00 -3.47
C GLY A 145 -31.68 22.35 -4.84
N SER A 146 -30.56 21.63 -5.12
CA SER A 146 -30.40 20.86 -6.36
C SER A 146 -31.18 19.56 -6.31
N LEU A 147 -31.46 18.96 -7.48
CA LEU A 147 -32.22 17.70 -7.62
C LEU A 147 -31.64 16.58 -6.74
N LEU A 148 -30.32 16.36 -6.76
CA LEU A 148 -29.64 15.34 -5.96
C LEU A 148 -29.30 15.83 -4.54
N GLY A 149 -29.12 17.13 -4.34
CA GLY A 149 -28.78 17.71 -3.04
C GLY A 149 -29.95 17.80 -2.08
N GLY A 150 -31.15 18.06 -2.58
CA GLY A 150 -32.34 18.27 -1.77
C GLY A 150 -32.19 19.44 -0.77
N LYS A 151 -33.06 19.51 0.25
CA LYS A 151 -33.09 20.62 1.23
C LYS A 151 -31.80 20.80 2.02
N TYR A 152 -31.05 19.72 2.29
CA TYR A 152 -29.89 19.76 3.20
C TYR A 152 -28.53 19.54 2.50
N GLY A 153 -28.54 19.21 1.21
CA GLY A 153 -27.36 18.78 0.46
C GLY A 153 -27.08 17.30 0.65
N THR A 154 -26.39 16.71 -0.31
CA THR A 154 -25.96 15.30 -0.30
C THR A 154 -24.44 15.26 -0.45
N LYS A 155 -23.75 14.45 0.36
CA LYS A 155 -22.32 14.20 0.21
C LYS A 155 -22.13 12.82 -0.39
N THR A 156 -21.28 12.71 -1.40
CA THR A 156 -20.89 11.45 -2.03
C THR A 156 -19.37 11.30 -1.97
N THR A 157 -18.93 10.07 -1.78
CA THR A 157 -17.52 9.70 -1.85
C THR A 157 -17.41 8.43 -2.68
N LEU A 158 -16.62 8.49 -3.74
CA LEU A 158 -16.23 7.33 -4.53
C LEU A 158 -14.77 7.04 -4.22
N ASN A 159 -14.47 5.80 -3.85
CA ASN A 159 -13.10 5.34 -3.65
C ASN A 159 -12.86 4.12 -4.53
N TYR A 160 -11.69 4.04 -5.11
CA TYR A 160 -11.19 2.89 -5.86
C TYR A 160 -9.74 2.63 -5.48
N SER A 161 -9.44 1.41 -5.05
CA SER A 161 -8.09 0.92 -4.78
C SER A 161 -7.81 -0.31 -5.62
N ARG A 162 -6.59 -0.43 -6.12
CA ARG A 162 -6.09 -1.61 -6.81
C ARG A 162 -4.63 -1.84 -6.45
N ILE A 163 -4.32 -3.07 -6.04
CA ILE A 163 -2.99 -3.50 -5.65
C ILE A 163 -2.65 -4.77 -6.42
N ASN A 164 -1.53 -4.75 -7.12
CA ASN A 164 -1.01 -5.87 -7.90
C ASN A 164 0.39 -6.24 -7.38
N GLY A 165 0.80 -7.48 -7.62
CA GLY A 165 2.18 -7.89 -7.44
C GLY A 165 3.14 -7.12 -8.35
N LEU A 166 4.40 -7.10 -7.98
CA LEU A 166 5.47 -6.79 -8.93
C LEU A 166 5.85 -8.09 -9.62
N ASN A 167 6.00 -8.06 -10.95
CA ASN A 167 6.57 -9.20 -11.68
C ASN A 167 8.04 -9.35 -11.29
N ASN A 168 8.26 -10.06 -10.22
CA ASN A 168 9.59 -10.46 -9.82
C ASN A 168 10.05 -11.69 -10.59
N GLY A 169 9.33 -12.05 -11.69
CA GLY A 169 9.53 -13.28 -12.45
C GLY A 169 9.68 -14.48 -11.54
N SER A 170 9.27 -15.63 -11.83
CA SER A 170 9.46 -16.87 -11.05
C SER A 170 10.92 -17.17 -10.66
N SER A 171 11.79 -16.20 -10.74
CA SER A 171 13.23 -16.20 -10.58
C SER A 171 13.72 -16.08 -9.14
N PHE A 172 12.85 -15.92 -8.15
CA PHE A 172 13.30 -16.03 -6.76
C PHE A 172 13.81 -17.43 -6.40
N LEU A 173 13.51 -18.42 -7.22
CA LEU A 173 13.86 -19.80 -6.93
C LEU A 173 15.03 -20.38 -7.75
N ASN A 174 15.45 -19.76 -8.87
CA ASN A 174 16.35 -20.46 -9.77
C ASN A 174 17.46 -19.68 -10.48
N ASP A 175 17.63 -18.37 -10.29
CA ASP A 175 18.71 -17.70 -11.02
C ASP A 175 19.28 -16.49 -10.26
N ASN A 176 20.61 -16.42 -10.18
CA ASN A 176 21.41 -15.33 -9.62
C ASN A 176 21.36 -14.01 -10.44
N THR A 177 20.46 -13.91 -11.39
CA THR A 177 20.27 -12.70 -12.17
C THR A 177 19.41 -11.72 -11.39
N GLN A 178 19.94 -10.53 -11.10
CA GLN A 178 19.18 -9.41 -10.54
C GLN A 178 18.06 -9.04 -11.51
N HIS A 179 16.87 -9.59 -11.28
CA HIS A 179 15.69 -9.17 -12.03
C HIS A 179 15.20 -7.85 -11.43
N THR A 180 15.32 -6.78 -12.22
CA THR A 180 14.74 -5.48 -11.88
C THR A 180 13.29 -5.44 -12.35
N PRO A 181 12.31 -5.55 -11.45
CA PRO A 181 10.91 -5.50 -11.83
C PRO A 181 10.58 -4.14 -12.47
N LYS A 182 9.61 -4.13 -13.39
CA LYS A 182 9.10 -2.89 -13.99
C LYS A 182 8.70 -1.90 -12.91
N PHE A 183 8.93 -0.61 -13.15
CA PHE A 183 8.55 0.42 -12.18
C PHE A 183 7.02 0.48 -11.98
N ILE A 184 6.25 0.35 -13.06
CA ILE A 184 4.79 0.27 -13.04
C ILE A 184 4.39 -1.16 -13.43
N SER A 185 3.58 -1.81 -12.62
CA SER A 185 3.13 -3.19 -12.82
C SER A 185 1.64 -3.27 -12.50
N LEU A 186 0.80 -3.07 -13.52
CA LEU A 186 -0.66 -3.20 -13.41
C LEU A 186 -1.18 -4.49 -14.06
N ASP A 187 -0.31 -5.19 -14.79
CA ASP A 187 -0.65 -6.40 -15.56
C ASP A 187 -0.37 -7.69 -14.79
N GLU A 188 0.20 -7.55 -13.60
CA GLU A 188 0.59 -8.66 -12.77
C GLU A 188 -0.57 -9.15 -11.89
N GLU A 189 -0.33 -10.20 -11.13
CA GLU A 189 -1.33 -10.81 -10.27
C GLU A 189 -2.02 -9.80 -9.36
N LEU A 190 -3.36 -9.79 -9.40
CA LEU A 190 -4.18 -8.91 -8.59
C LEU A 190 -4.20 -9.44 -7.14
N TYR A 191 -3.71 -8.64 -6.20
CA TYR A 191 -3.76 -8.94 -4.78
C TYR A 191 -5.04 -8.44 -4.14
N PHE A 192 -5.42 -7.21 -4.47
CA PHE A 192 -6.56 -6.56 -3.86
C PHE A 192 -7.18 -5.53 -4.80
N SER A 193 -8.51 -5.46 -4.81
CA SER A 193 -9.24 -4.35 -5.42
C SER A 193 -10.47 -4.03 -4.59
N ASP A 194 -10.72 -2.75 -4.36
CA ASP A 194 -11.88 -2.24 -3.63
C ASP A 194 -12.48 -1.05 -4.37
N LEU A 195 -13.73 -1.17 -4.75
CA LEU A 195 -14.53 -0.08 -5.29
C LEU A 195 -15.68 0.19 -4.34
N ASN A 196 -15.77 1.40 -3.79
CA ASN A 196 -16.86 1.74 -2.90
C ASN A 196 -17.43 3.14 -3.15
N LEU A 197 -18.75 3.24 -3.08
CA LEU A 197 -19.52 4.46 -3.16
C LEU A 197 -20.26 4.69 -1.86
N THR A 198 -20.02 5.81 -1.22
CA THR A 198 -20.73 6.23 -0.01
C THR A 198 -21.59 7.44 -0.30
N ILE A 199 -22.89 7.39 0.05
CA ILE A 199 -23.84 8.48 -0.10
C ILE A 199 -24.38 8.84 1.28
N ASN A 200 -24.15 10.08 1.71
CA ASN A 200 -24.65 10.63 2.97
C ASN A 200 -25.71 11.69 2.66
N LYS A 201 -26.95 11.39 2.99
CA LYS A 201 -28.10 12.28 2.75
C LYS A 201 -28.87 12.56 4.03
N LYS A 202 -29.05 13.82 4.35
CA LYS A 202 -29.96 14.26 5.41
C LYS A 202 -31.35 14.50 4.81
N ILE A 203 -32.34 13.73 5.27
CA ILE A 203 -33.72 13.83 4.78
C ILE A 203 -34.47 14.93 5.53
N ASN A 204 -34.36 14.93 6.86
CA ASN A 204 -34.98 15.96 7.73
C ASN A 204 -34.09 16.22 8.95
N LYS A 205 -34.59 16.99 9.94
CA LYS A 205 -33.83 17.30 11.15
C LYS A 205 -33.46 16.06 12.00
N LYS A 206 -34.27 14.99 11.92
CA LYS A 206 -34.13 13.78 12.74
C LYS A 206 -33.51 12.60 11.97
N ILE A 207 -33.65 12.56 10.62
CA ILE A 207 -33.28 11.40 9.81
C ILE A 207 -32.10 11.76 8.90
N LYS A 208 -31.04 10.95 9.00
CA LYS A 208 -29.89 10.94 8.10
C LYS A 208 -29.70 9.52 7.58
N ILE A 209 -29.55 9.38 6.28
CA ILE A 209 -29.26 8.11 5.59
C ILE A 209 -27.80 8.08 5.19
N ASN A 210 -27.16 6.96 5.46
CA ASN A 210 -25.85 6.61 4.95
C ASN A 210 -25.99 5.32 4.14
N LEU A 211 -25.77 5.40 2.83
CA LEU A 211 -25.76 4.26 1.92
C LEU A 211 -24.33 3.98 1.51
N VAL A 212 -23.90 2.74 1.65
CA VAL A 212 -22.59 2.26 1.18
C VAL A 212 -22.82 1.11 0.22
N MET A 213 -22.24 1.22 -0.96
CA MET A 213 -22.16 0.18 -1.97
C MET A 213 -20.67 -0.14 -2.15
N ALA A 214 -20.30 -1.41 -2.09
CA ALA A 214 -18.91 -1.81 -2.26
C ALA A 214 -18.78 -3.12 -3.03
N SER A 215 -17.68 -3.24 -3.76
CA SER A 215 -17.23 -4.46 -4.42
C SER A 215 -15.75 -4.66 -4.08
N GLN A 216 -15.42 -5.77 -3.44
CA GLN A 216 -14.08 -6.06 -2.97
C GLN A 216 -13.61 -7.40 -3.55
N ILE A 217 -12.38 -7.42 -4.05
CA ILE A 217 -11.66 -8.62 -4.49
C ILE A 217 -10.44 -8.75 -3.58
N TYR A 218 -10.28 -9.91 -2.97
CA TYR A 218 -9.17 -10.22 -2.07
C TYR A 218 -8.58 -11.58 -2.45
N ASN A 219 -7.31 -11.59 -2.84
CA ASN A 219 -6.58 -12.80 -3.19
C ASN A 219 -6.00 -13.44 -1.93
N ARG A 220 -6.70 -14.42 -1.37
CA ARG A 220 -6.30 -15.12 -0.14
C ARG A 220 -5.04 -15.94 -0.31
N ASP A 221 -4.91 -16.60 -1.44
CA ASP A 221 -3.80 -17.52 -1.70
C ASP A 221 -2.47 -16.77 -1.63
N PHE A 222 -2.46 -15.55 -2.13
CA PHE A 222 -1.27 -14.72 -2.11
C PHE A 222 -1.08 -13.94 -0.79
N LEU A 223 -2.14 -13.30 -0.30
CA LEU A 223 -2.04 -12.41 0.86
C LEU A 223 -1.93 -13.15 2.19
N GLU A 224 -2.49 -14.34 2.29
CA GLU A 224 -2.48 -15.19 3.49
C GLU A 224 -1.54 -16.39 3.36
N GLY A 225 -0.95 -16.62 2.18
CA GLY A 225 -0.04 -17.74 1.93
C GLY A 225 -0.73 -19.10 1.89
N HIS A 226 -2.00 -19.13 1.49
CA HIS A 226 -2.69 -20.39 1.29
C HIS A 226 -2.14 -21.10 0.05
N VAL A 227 -1.73 -22.35 0.23
CA VAL A 227 -1.39 -23.23 -0.89
C VAL A 227 -2.72 -23.75 -1.46
N PRO A 228 -2.97 -23.64 -2.79
CA PRO A 228 -4.16 -24.23 -3.41
C PRO A 228 -4.24 -25.73 -3.11
N GLY A 229 -5.27 -26.16 -2.37
CA GLY A 229 -5.48 -27.56 -2.02
C GLY A 229 -5.61 -27.88 -0.52
N ASP A 230 -5.32 -26.96 0.36
CA ASP A 230 -5.57 -27.08 1.81
C ASP A 230 -7.03 -26.68 2.15
N TYR A 231 -7.97 -27.59 1.86
CA TYR A 231 -9.38 -27.51 2.29
C TYR A 231 -9.69 -28.64 3.28
#